data_a8dc1bc8008c42bba0a5f5db6de804b0
#
_entry.id   a8dc1bc8008c42bba0a5f5db6de804b0
#
_cell.length_a   1.000
_cell.length_b   1.000
_cell.length_c   1.000
_cell.angle_alpha   90.00
_cell.angle_beta   90.00
_cell.angle_gamma   90.00
#
_symmetry.space_group_name_H-M   'P 1'
#
loop_
_entity.id
_entity.type
_entity.pdbx_description
1 polymer ?
#
loop_
_entity_poly.entity_id
_entity_poly.type
_entity_poly.pdbx_seq_one_letter_code
_entity_poly.pdbx_strand_id
1 'polypeptide(L)'
;LFRSNEQDQLSPNYEDTDLFGMANPAAVTGSVQQENSNYGFTANIHVKYNIWKNLTLSTRFGLRLTKAKESIFHPGQGIPYDELPTALVTNEMQYHTERIFSLFDETRANYLFKFGPEHQLDATVGLRYATNKAEDDWTKAYNSSSDEFKSLQSGLDALRQMGGALGTWNWFSTYGNVAYSLKNRYFVNATLSTDASSRYGQNVGFFRLFPAVSAAWVLSSEKFMKELPWIDLLKIRAGYSVAGNDDIGNYTGSRYYTSQNLMGNYGLVRGNLVNLNLKPERVGKLNIGLDVAFMNERLSLSADVYRSKVKDMLTYSSVTPFSGYSTYVDNGGEMRNIGVDVAVNARLLNTASLKWDLGITASHYKNKVTRLKGESYQTEIVGGTVLTEVGKPLGVFYGYRTNGVYSTETEAQTDGLNVRSGLKDLPFGAGDMRFVNMNGDEYIDEKDRTVIGDPNPDVYGGLNTRILWKNFTLSAQFTYSVGNDIYNYTRQTLEAMSGMENQTKAVMNRWRMDGQAASMPKATYGDPMQNSRFSDRWIEDGSFLKFKNLTLAYDVPIKKGIVTGLQVYAVAENLCTWTAYKGYDPESSISTSPLSYGIDSFTTPQARTFYIGLKLGL
;
A
#
# COMPACT_ATOMS: atom_id res chain seq x y z
N LEU A 1 -28.04 13.10 -14.63
CA LEU A 1 -28.26 13.57 -16.01
C LEU A 1 -27.40 14.79 -16.24
N PHE A 2 -26.28 14.63 -16.96
CA PHE A 2 -25.46 15.77 -17.35
C PHE A 2 -26.27 16.63 -18.31
N ARG A 3 -26.38 17.91 -18.02
CA ARG A 3 -26.83 18.87 -19.05
C ARG A 3 -25.67 19.09 -20.01
N SER A 4 -25.78 18.56 -21.20
CA SER A 4 -24.94 18.95 -22.33
C SER A 4 -25.53 20.23 -22.97
N ASN A 5 -24.66 21.10 -23.48
CA ASN A 5 -25.08 22.16 -24.37
C ASN A 5 -25.53 21.58 -25.73
N GLU A 6 -26.00 22.41 -26.63
CA GLU A 6 -26.46 22.02 -27.99
C GLU A 6 -25.39 21.27 -28.81
N GLN A 7 -24.13 21.25 -28.37
CA GLN A 7 -22.99 20.58 -28.99
C GLN A 7 -22.54 19.33 -28.25
N ASP A 8 -23.39 18.77 -27.36
CA ASP A 8 -23.07 17.64 -26.48
C ASP A 8 -21.86 17.85 -25.55
N GLN A 9 -21.43 19.08 -25.33
CA GLN A 9 -20.41 19.43 -24.35
C GLN A 9 -21.06 19.61 -22.97
N LEU A 10 -20.35 19.19 -21.91
CA LEU A 10 -20.79 19.43 -20.54
C LEU A 10 -20.98 20.93 -20.29
N SER A 11 -22.19 21.32 -19.94
CA SER A 11 -22.47 22.72 -19.62
C SER A 11 -21.78 23.13 -18.33
N PRO A 12 -20.95 24.17 -18.31
CA PRO A 12 -20.34 24.71 -17.11
C PRO A 12 -21.32 25.56 -16.29
N ASN A 13 -22.62 25.40 -16.45
CA ASN A 13 -23.60 26.21 -15.74
C ASN A 13 -23.62 25.81 -14.27
N TYR A 14 -23.01 26.62 -13.44
CA TYR A 14 -22.81 26.42 -12.00
C TYR A 14 -24.10 26.55 -11.18
N GLU A 15 -25.15 27.13 -11.77
CA GLU A 15 -26.40 27.44 -11.06
C GLU A 15 -27.37 26.26 -10.98
N ASP A 16 -27.09 25.18 -11.75
CA ASP A 16 -28.00 24.07 -11.90
C ASP A 16 -27.45 22.81 -11.23
N THR A 17 -27.73 22.65 -9.95
CA THR A 17 -27.87 21.27 -9.42
C THR A 17 -29.09 20.64 -10.10
N ASP A 18 -29.03 19.34 -10.38
CA ASP A 18 -30.21 18.62 -10.85
C ASP A 18 -31.31 18.61 -9.75
N LEU A 19 -32.48 18.04 -10.08
CA LEU A 19 -33.61 17.92 -9.14
C LEU A 19 -33.26 17.18 -7.83
N PHE A 20 -32.11 16.53 -7.76
CA PHE A 20 -31.64 15.72 -6.62
C PHE A 20 -30.45 16.35 -5.90
N GLY A 21 -30.10 17.59 -6.22
CA GLY A 21 -28.99 18.31 -5.60
C GLY A 21 -27.60 17.81 -6.04
N MET A 22 -27.52 17.03 -7.12
CA MET A 22 -26.23 16.52 -7.62
C MET A 22 -25.48 17.60 -8.39
N ALA A 23 -24.20 17.78 -8.05
CA ALA A 23 -23.35 18.74 -8.73
C ALA A 23 -22.95 18.29 -10.14
N ASN A 24 -22.76 19.26 -11.02
CA ASN A 24 -22.13 19.04 -12.31
C ASN A 24 -20.60 18.82 -12.11
N PRO A 25 -20.02 17.66 -12.49
CA PRO A 25 -18.58 17.41 -12.35
C PRO A 25 -17.69 18.43 -13.05
N ALA A 26 -18.16 19.03 -14.15
CA ALA A 26 -17.42 20.10 -14.83
C ALA A 26 -17.36 21.37 -13.97
N ALA A 27 -18.42 21.69 -13.22
CA ALA A 27 -18.42 22.77 -12.26
C ALA A 27 -17.45 22.49 -11.10
N VAL A 28 -17.49 21.28 -10.54
CA VAL A 28 -16.57 20.87 -9.47
C VAL A 28 -15.11 21.00 -9.92
N THR A 29 -14.76 20.43 -11.06
CA THR A 29 -13.37 20.47 -11.57
C THR A 29 -12.91 21.86 -12.01
N GLY A 30 -13.83 22.73 -12.41
CA GLY A 30 -13.53 24.08 -12.89
C GLY A 30 -13.52 25.16 -11.80
N SER A 31 -14.21 24.94 -10.68
CA SER A 31 -14.48 25.98 -9.68
C SER A 31 -13.81 25.73 -8.34
N VAL A 32 -13.65 24.47 -7.93
CA VAL A 32 -12.92 24.15 -6.70
C VAL A 32 -11.46 24.57 -6.85
N GLN A 33 -11.00 25.38 -5.92
CA GLN A 33 -9.62 25.83 -5.90
C GLN A 33 -8.87 25.03 -4.83
N GLN A 34 -7.81 24.36 -5.24
CA GLN A 34 -6.96 23.61 -4.34
C GLN A 34 -5.50 24.04 -4.54
N GLU A 35 -4.86 24.38 -3.45
CA GLU A 35 -3.43 24.65 -3.41
C GLU A 35 -2.77 23.70 -2.41
N ASN A 36 -1.75 22.99 -2.86
CA ASN A 36 -0.95 22.11 -2.02
C ASN A 36 0.53 22.50 -2.13
N SER A 37 1.16 22.78 -0.99
CA SER A 37 2.56 23.15 -0.90
C SER A 37 3.27 22.22 0.07
N ASN A 38 4.34 21.57 -0.41
CA ASN A 38 5.15 20.65 0.40
C ASN A 38 6.60 21.14 0.47
N TYR A 39 7.07 21.38 1.68
CA TYR A 39 8.43 21.81 1.98
C TYR A 39 9.18 20.70 2.73
N GLY A 40 10.28 20.24 2.16
CA GLY A 40 11.12 19.22 2.76
C GLY A 40 12.56 19.72 2.92
N PHE A 41 13.09 19.60 4.13
CA PHE A 41 14.51 19.80 4.39
C PHE A 41 15.09 18.52 5.00
N THR A 42 16.13 17.98 4.39
CA THR A 42 16.83 16.81 4.90
C THR A 42 18.33 17.10 4.94
N ALA A 43 18.92 16.91 6.11
CA ALA A 43 20.37 17.02 6.31
C ALA A 43 20.89 15.70 6.89
N ASN A 44 22.01 15.21 6.34
CA ASN A 44 22.72 14.05 6.85
C ASN A 44 24.19 14.41 7.02
N ILE A 45 24.72 14.20 8.20
CA ILE A 45 26.13 14.37 8.51
C ILE A 45 26.70 13.00 8.85
N HIS A 46 27.73 12.60 8.16
CA HIS A 46 28.44 11.35 8.43
C HIS A 46 29.89 11.66 8.73
N VAL A 47 30.29 11.41 9.96
CA VAL A 47 31.68 11.56 10.42
C VAL A 47 32.26 10.16 10.59
N LYS A 48 33.40 9.94 9.97
CA LYS A 48 34.17 8.69 10.10
C LYS A 48 35.56 9.04 10.58
N TYR A 49 35.98 8.43 11.67
CA TYR A 49 37.28 8.62 12.28
C TYR A 49 37.99 7.29 12.49
N ASN A 50 39.17 7.13 11.91
CA ASN A 50 40.01 5.97 12.11
C ASN A 50 40.91 6.22 13.33
N ILE A 51 40.53 5.65 14.49
CA ILE A 51 41.28 5.78 15.73
C ILE A 51 42.62 5.02 15.60
N TRP A 52 42.56 3.80 15.06
CA TRP A 52 43.74 2.98 14.74
C TRP A 52 43.56 2.38 13.33
N LYS A 53 44.61 1.74 12.81
CA LYS A 53 44.60 1.06 11.51
C LYS A 53 43.36 0.18 11.26
N ASN A 54 42.87 -0.43 12.34
CA ASN A 54 41.79 -1.41 12.25
C ASN A 54 40.53 -1.00 13.02
N LEU A 55 40.55 0.11 13.77
CA LEU A 55 39.39 0.61 14.53
C LEU A 55 38.87 1.89 13.92
N THR A 56 37.63 1.82 13.49
CA THR A 56 36.91 2.96 12.92
C THR A 56 35.72 3.30 13.80
N LEU A 57 35.63 4.54 14.26
CA LEU A 57 34.42 5.11 14.84
C LEU A 57 33.67 5.89 13.75
N SER A 58 32.38 5.68 13.64
CA SER A 58 31.55 6.45 12.73
C SER A 58 30.24 6.86 13.38
N THR A 59 29.87 8.12 13.15
CA THR A 59 28.60 8.69 13.59
C THR A 59 27.85 9.20 12.37
N ARG A 60 26.59 8.84 12.26
CA ARG A 60 25.67 9.34 11.25
C ARG A 60 24.51 10.05 11.95
N PHE A 61 24.42 11.34 11.76
CA PHE A 61 23.33 12.17 12.24
C PHE A 61 22.44 12.58 11.07
N GLY A 62 21.14 12.38 11.19
CA GLY A 62 20.13 12.73 10.20
C GLY A 62 19.05 13.61 10.80
N LEU A 63 18.68 14.67 10.09
CA LEU A 63 17.58 15.56 10.41
C LEU A 63 16.65 15.64 9.20
N ARG A 64 15.34 15.51 9.46
CA ARG A 64 14.31 15.74 8.45
C ARG A 64 13.23 16.63 9.02
N LEU A 65 12.92 17.68 8.29
CA LEU A 65 11.79 18.57 8.50
C LEU A 65 10.90 18.50 7.27
N THR A 66 9.63 18.20 7.47
CA THR A 66 8.63 18.24 6.40
C THR A 66 7.47 19.13 6.87
N LYS A 67 7.00 20.01 6.01
CA LYS A 67 5.80 20.79 6.22
C LYS A 67 4.95 20.73 4.97
N ALA A 68 3.78 20.13 5.08
CA ALA A 68 2.74 20.15 4.07
C ALA A 68 1.68 21.19 4.45
N LYS A 69 1.18 21.90 3.47
CA LYS A 69 0.04 22.81 3.59
C LYS A 69 -0.92 22.51 2.45
N GLU A 70 -2.17 22.40 2.78
CA GLU A 70 -3.25 22.26 1.82
C GLU A 70 -4.31 23.29 2.11
N SER A 71 -4.82 23.94 1.07
CA SER A 71 -6.00 24.78 1.15
C SER A 71 -6.97 24.38 0.06
N ILE A 72 -8.25 24.24 0.41
CA ILE A 72 -9.32 23.91 -0.51
C ILE A 72 -10.41 24.94 -0.33
N PHE A 73 -10.90 25.50 -1.43
CA PHE A 73 -12.03 26.40 -1.46
C PHE A 73 -13.10 25.86 -2.39
N HIS A 74 -14.29 25.64 -1.83
CA HIS A 74 -15.51 25.27 -2.54
C HIS A 74 -16.39 26.52 -2.66
N PRO A 75 -16.58 27.11 -3.88
CA PRO A 75 -17.41 28.26 -4.08
C PRO A 75 -18.91 27.95 -3.96
N GLY A 76 -19.72 28.99 -3.79
CA GLY A 76 -21.13 28.92 -3.45
C GLY A 76 -22.10 28.44 -4.51
N GLN A 77 -21.65 28.13 -5.72
CA GLN A 77 -22.56 27.80 -6.83
C GLN A 77 -22.23 26.45 -7.47
N GLY A 78 -23.26 25.61 -7.60
CA GLY A 78 -23.18 24.37 -8.39
C GLY A 78 -22.39 23.22 -7.79
N ILE A 79 -22.01 23.30 -6.53
CA ILE A 79 -21.18 22.29 -5.84
C ILE A 79 -21.92 21.77 -4.62
N PRO A 80 -21.96 20.44 -4.37
CA PRO A 80 -22.52 19.92 -3.14
C PRO A 80 -21.60 20.28 -1.98
N TYR A 81 -22.21 20.67 -0.86
CA TYR A 81 -21.51 21.00 0.37
C TYR A 81 -21.63 19.89 1.38
N ASP A 82 -20.71 19.88 2.34
CA ASP A 82 -20.90 19.12 3.56
C ASP A 82 -22.20 19.57 4.22
N GLU A 83 -23.15 18.65 4.40
CA GLU A 83 -24.39 18.98 5.14
C GLU A 83 -24.04 19.19 6.61
N LEU A 84 -24.29 20.40 7.09
CA LEU A 84 -24.21 20.67 8.52
C LEU A 84 -25.60 20.49 9.14
N PRO A 85 -25.74 19.72 10.24
CA PRO A 85 -27.03 19.50 10.89
C PRO A 85 -27.73 20.78 11.36
N THR A 86 -26.96 21.86 11.48
CA THR A 86 -27.40 23.12 12.11
C THR A 86 -27.49 24.32 11.15
N ALA A 87 -27.01 24.19 9.91
CA ALA A 87 -26.98 25.33 8.99
C ALA A 87 -26.91 24.91 7.52
N LEU A 88 -27.50 25.68 6.64
CA LEU A 88 -27.28 25.62 5.21
C LEU A 88 -25.87 26.13 4.89
N VAL A 89 -25.08 25.34 4.18
CA VAL A 89 -23.76 25.73 3.71
C VAL A 89 -23.84 26.39 2.35
N THR A 90 -23.20 27.54 2.16
CA THR A 90 -23.17 28.29 0.90
C THR A 90 -21.79 28.28 0.23
N ASN A 91 -20.73 28.25 0.99
CA ASN A 91 -19.35 28.01 0.52
C ASN A 91 -18.49 27.47 1.66
N GLU A 92 -17.37 26.89 1.32
CA GLU A 92 -16.51 26.21 2.30
C GLU A 92 -15.03 26.48 2.03
N MET A 93 -14.29 26.75 3.11
CA MET A 93 -12.83 26.88 3.11
C MET A 93 -12.23 25.84 4.04
N GLN A 94 -11.30 25.06 3.52
CA GLN A 94 -10.56 24.08 4.30
C GLN A 94 -9.07 24.44 4.32
N TYR A 95 -8.47 24.27 5.46
CA TYR A 95 -7.02 24.41 5.66
C TYR A 95 -6.50 23.25 6.44
N HIS A 96 -5.44 22.62 5.91
CA HIS A 96 -4.75 21.53 6.56
C HIS A 96 -3.25 21.82 6.58
N THR A 97 -2.59 21.58 7.71
CA THR A 97 -1.15 21.73 7.87
C THR A 97 -0.61 20.52 8.61
N GLU A 98 0.31 19.80 8.00
CA GLU A 98 1.08 18.74 8.62
C GLU A 98 2.53 19.18 8.80
N ARG A 99 3.11 18.94 9.96
CA ARG A 99 4.53 19.08 10.26
C ARG A 99 5.11 17.78 10.77
N ILE A 100 6.19 17.33 10.16
CA ILE A 100 6.95 16.17 10.63
C ILE A 100 8.38 16.60 10.92
N PHE A 101 8.80 16.38 12.14
CA PHE A 101 10.19 16.50 12.59
C PHE A 101 10.73 15.12 12.91
N SER A 102 11.82 14.72 12.26
CA SER A 102 12.49 13.46 12.51
C SER A 102 13.97 13.69 12.76
N LEU A 103 14.49 13.04 13.77
CA LEU A 103 15.91 13.01 14.08
C LEU A 103 16.35 11.56 14.20
N PHE A 104 17.49 11.27 13.61
CA PHE A 104 18.13 9.95 13.63
C PHE A 104 19.60 10.11 13.98
N ASP A 105 20.11 9.30 14.89
CA ASP A 105 21.54 9.14 15.18
C ASP A 105 21.92 7.66 15.18
N GLU A 106 23.05 7.36 14.53
CA GLU A 106 23.69 6.05 14.60
C GLU A 106 25.19 6.26 14.87
N THR A 107 25.65 5.82 16.00
CA THR A 107 27.06 5.79 16.35
C THR A 107 27.53 4.34 16.47
N ARG A 108 28.60 4.00 15.74
CA ARG A 108 29.15 2.63 15.73
C ARG A 108 30.66 2.63 15.74
N ALA A 109 31.20 1.64 16.44
CA ALA A 109 32.60 1.27 16.41
C ALA A 109 32.76 -0.04 15.63
N ASN A 110 33.67 -0.05 14.67
CA ASN A 110 34.00 -1.21 13.86
C ASN A 110 35.45 -1.55 14.03
N TYR A 111 35.78 -2.80 14.30
CA TYR A 111 37.14 -3.30 14.40
C TYR A 111 37.37 -4.47 13.44
N LEU A 112 38.38 -4.33 12.59
CA LEU A 112 38.77 -5.33 11.61
C LEU A 112 40.00 -6.13 12.11
N PHE A 113 39.77 -7.38 12.51
CA PHE A 113 40.81 -8.33 12.87
C PHE A 113 41.27 -9.10 11.62
N LYS A 114 42.58 -9.10 11.36
CA LYS A 114 43.19 -9.94 10.30
C LYS A 114 44.19 -10.90 10.95
N PHE A 115 43.89 -12.17 10.93
CA PHE A 115 44.75 -13.25 11.44
C PHE A 115 45.42 -13.97 10.27
N GLY A 116 46.44 -13.31 9.68
CA GLY A 116 47.06 -13.76 8.43
C GLY A 116 46.21 -13.42 7.19
N PRO A 117 46.58 -13.94 6.00
CA PRO A 117 45.93 -13.60 4.73
C PRO A 117 44.54 -14.30 4.53
N GLU A 118 44.28 -15.36 5.29
CA GLU A 118 43.09 -16.21 5.07
C GLU A 118 41.93 -15.93 6.01
N HIS A 119 42.18 -15.28 7.16
CA HIS A 119 41.18 -15.05 8.20
C HIS A 119 40.89 -13.55 8.38
N GLN A 120 39.65 -13.19 8.21
CA GLN A 120 39.19 -11.82 8.48
C GLN A 120 37.96 -11.87 9.37
N LEU A 121 37.99 -11.15 10.48
CA LEU A 121 36.87 -10.96 11.38
C LEU A 121 36.57 -9.46 11.46
N ASP A 122 35.34 -9.09 11.15
CA ASP A 122 34.82 -7.75 11.26
C ASP A 122 33.82 -7.71 12.42
N ALA A 123 34.11 -6.96 13.46
CA ALA A 123 33.27 -6.82 14.62
C ALA A 123 32.77 -5.38 14.72
N THR A 124 31.47 -5.21 14.80
CA THR A 124 30.80 -3.91 14.94
C THR A 124 29.92 -3.89 16.16
N VAL A 125 29.99 -2.83 16.94
CA VAL A 125 29.03 -2.50 18.00
C VAL A 125 28.47 -1.13 17.72
N GLY A 126 27.16 -0.97 17.86
CA GLY A 126 26.50 0.30 17.54
C GLY A 126 25.31 0.60 18.41
N LEU A 127 25.01 1.89 18.47
CA LEU A 127 23.85 2.49 19.09
C LEU A 127 23.06 3.23 18.03
N ARG A 128 21.73 3.18 18.09
CA ARG A 128 20.82 3.93 17.23
C ARG A 128 19.76 4.60 18.07
N TYR A 129 19.41 5.80 17.70
CA TYR A 129 18.30 6.54 18.27
C TYR A 129 17.51 7.21 17.16
N ALA A 130 16.19 7.16 17.27
CA ALA A 130 15.31 7.90 16.38
C ALA A 130 14.17 8.53 17.20
N THR A 131 13.80 9.76 16.83
CA THR A 131 12.59 10.42 17.31
C THR A 131 11.83 10.98 16.13
N ASN A 132 10.52 10.86 16.19
CA ASN A 132 9.58 11.45 15.25
C ASN A 132 8.55 12.23 16.03
N LYS A 133 8.31 13.47 15.60
CA LYS A 133 7.22 14.31 16.08
C LYS A 133 6.38 14.73 14.88
N ALA A 134 5.10 14.36 14.89
CA ALA A 134 4.13 14.78 13.89
C ALA A 134 3.11 15.70 14.55
N GLU A 135 2.80 16.80 13.88
CA GLU A 135 1.75 17.75 14.25
C GLU A 135 0.84 17.86 13.03
N ASP A 136 -0.44 17.65 13.23
CA ASP A 136 -1.48 17.70 12.23
C ASP A 136 -2.56 18.66 12.73
N ASP A 137 -2.84 19.72 11.96
CA ASP A 137 -3.84 20.74 12.29
C ASP A 137 -4.72 20.98 11.07
N TRP A 138 -6.03 20.96 11.27
CA TRP A 138 -6.99 21.29 10.23
C TRP A 138 -8.07 22.25 10.73
N THR A 139 -8.57 23.05 9.82
CA THR A 139 -9.66 23.99 10.07
C THR A 139 -10.57 24.05 8.85
N LYS A 140 -11.88 24.02 9.10
CA LYS A 140 -12.92 24.30 8.11
C LYS A 140 -13.70 25.53 8.54
N ALA A 141 -14.00 26.40 7.59
CA ALA A 141 -14.86 27.57 7.78
C ALA A 141 -15.91 27.60 6.68
N TYR A 142 -17.10 28.04 7.00
CA TYR A 142 -18.28 28.00 6.13
C TYR A 142 -18.93 29.36 6.04
N ASN A 143 -19.64 29.59 4.93
CA ASN A 143 -20.54 30.73 4.75
C ASN A 143 -19.84 32.08 4.84
N SER A 144 -18.79 32.27 4.05
CA SER A 144 -18.27 33.61 3.81
C SER A 144 -19.29 34.42 3.00
N SER A 145 -19.30 35.74 3.18
CA SER A 145 -20.27 36.63 2.53
C SER A 145 -20.16 36.70 1.00
N SER A 146 -19.05 36.24 0.44
CA SER A 146 -18.79 36.18 -1.01
C SER A 146 -17.66 35.20 -1.30
N ASP A 147 -17.69 34.57 -2.47
CA ASP A 147 -16.64 33.67 -2.96
C ASP A 147 -15.29 34.38 -3.22
N GLU A 148 -15.25 35.69 -3.18
CA GLU A 148 -14.02 36.49 -3.21
C GLU A 148 -13.25 36.44 -1.86
N PHE A 149 -13.95 36.15 -0.76
CA PHE A 149 -13.37 36.12 0.58
C PHE A 149 -13.04 34.67 0.99
N LYS A 150 -11.83 34.22 0.65
CA LYS A 150 -11.36 32.83 0.82
C LYS A 150 -10.56 32.60 2.11
N SER A 151 -10.51 33.58 3.00
CA SER A 151 -9.84 33.46 4.29
C SER A 151 -10.71 32.70 5.30
N LEU A 152 -10.14 31.85 6.13
CA LEU A 152 -10.84 31.19 7.24
C LEU A 152 -11.55 32.18 8.17
N GLN A 153 -11.03 33.42 8.29
CA GLN A 153 -11.65 34.47 9.09
C GLN A 153 -12.97 34.98 8.50
N SER A 154 -13.15 34.82 7.19
CA SER A 154 -14.35 35.33 6.50
C SER A 154 -15.57 34.44 6.69
N GLY A 155 -15.42 33.20 7.12
CA GLY A 155 -16.52 32.30 7.43
C GLY A 155 -17.20 32.63 8.76
N LEU A 156 -18.43 32.13 8.93
CA LEU A 156 -19.19 32.32 10.17
C LEU A 156 -18.53 31.62 11.35
N ASP A 157 -18.20 32.36 12.40
CA ASP A 157 -17.51 31.84 13.58
C ASP A 157 -18.25 30.68 14.25
N ALA A 158 -19.59 30.72 14.26
CA ALA A 158 -20.43 29.68 14.85
C ALA A 158 -20.38 28.35 14.12
N LEU A 159 -19.96 28.33 12.86
CA LEU A 159 -19.88 27.14 12.01
C LEU A 159 -18.44 26.65 11.84
N ARG A 160 -17.46 27.37 12.37
CA ARG A 160 -16.04 27.00 12.23
C ARG A 160 -15.75 25.71 12.97
N GLN A 161 -15.09 24.79 12.28
CA GLN A 161 -14.62 23.51 12.82
C GLN A 161 -13.10 23.49 12.81
N MET A 162 -12.49 22.97 13.86
CA MET A 162 -11.06 22.81 13.95
C MET A 162 -10.72 21.52 14.69
N GLY A 163 -9.61 20.93 14.32
CA GLY A 163 -9.09 19.74 14.96
C GLY A 163 -7.61 19.58 14.67
N GLY A 164 -7.02 18.58 15.29
CA GLY A 164 -5.62 18.26 15.08
C GLY A 164 -5.18 17.11 15.95
N ALA A 165 -3.98 16.64 15.69
CA ALA A 165 -3.34 15.56 16.43
C ALA A 165 -1.86 15.83 16.63
N LEU A 166 -1.36 15.39 17.80
CA LEU A 166 0.07 15.38 18.10
C LEU A 166 0.54 13.94 18.28
N GLY A 167 1.55 13.55 17.53
CA GLY A 167 2.14 12.23 17.63
C GLY A 167 3.64 12.31 17.92
N THR A 168 4.10 11.62 18.95
CA THR A 168 5.53 11.46 19.23
C THR A 168 5.88 10.00 19.35
N TRP A 169 6.94 9.61 18.66
CA TRP A 169 7.47 8.26 18.72
C TRP A 169 8.98 8.31 18.87
N ASN A 170 9.49 7.51 19.82
CA ASN A 170 10.91 7.38 20.10
C ASN A 170 11.32 5.91 20.01
N TRP A 171 12.47 5.69 19.40
CA TRP A 171 13.05 4.37 19.26
C TRP A 171 14.53 4.40 19.61
N PHE A 172 15.00 3.39 20.31
CA PHE A 172 16.39 3.20 20.67
C PHE A 172 16.81 1.76 20.43
N SER A 173 17.99 1.55 19.88
CA SER A 173 18.53 0.23 19.61
C SER A 173 20.02 0.15 19.93
N THR A 174 20.44 -0.96 20.48
CA THR A 174 21.84 -1.35 20.55
C THR A 174 22.05 -2.62 19.75
N TYR A 175 23.17 -2.74 19.05
CA TYR A 175 23.46 -3.94 18.29
C TYR A 175 24.93 -4.29 18.28
N GLY A 176 25.20 -5.59 18.17
CA GLY A 176 26.49 -6.17 17.88
C GLY A 176 26.42 -7.02 16.62
N ASN A 177 27.40 -6.88 15.77
CA ASN A 177 27.57 -7.71 14.55
C ASN A 177 28.96 -8.27 14.51
N VAL A 178 29.08 -9.55 14.12
CA VAL A 178 30.35 -10.23 13.86
C VAL A 178 30.27 -10.92 12.51
N ALA A 179 31.11 -10.50 11.58
CA ALA A 179 31.23 -11.09 10.27
C ALA A 179 32.62 -11.75 10.12
N TYR A 180 32.64 -13.05 9.90
CA TYR A 180 33.85 -13.83 9.72
C TYR A 180 33.97 -14.38 8.31
N SER A 181 35.15 -14.19 7.71
CA SER A 181 35.50 -14.70 6.39
C SER A 181 36.73 -15.56 6.48
N LEU A 182 36.65 -16.79 5.98
CA LEU A 182 37.77 -17.74 5.86
C LEU A 182 38.06 -17.99 4.39
N LYS A 183 39.29 -17.66 3.97
CA LYS A 183 39.83 -17.88 2.61
C LYS A 183 38.99 -17.25 1.49
N ASN A 184 38.15 -16.23 1.82
CA ASN A 184 37.13 -15.68 0.92
C ASN A 184 36.17 -16.75 0.31
N ARG A 185 35.97 -17.87 1.03
CA ARG A 185 35.10 -18.98 0.62
C ARG A 185 33.98 -19.26 1.59
N TYR A 186 34.27 -19.21 2.88
CA TYR A 186 33.32 -19.45 3.95
C TYR A 186 33.05 -18.14 4.67
N PHE A 187 31.80 -17.80 4.76
CA PHE A 187 31.36 -16.58 5.40
C PHE A 187 30.32 -16.91 6.46
N VAL A 188 30.48 -16.36 7.65
CA VAL A 188 29.50 -16.45 8.73
C VAL A 188 29.26 -15.04 9.26
N ASN A 189 28.02 -14.68 9.41
CA ASN A 189 27.62 -13.39 9.97
C ASN A 189 26.61 -13.63 11.09
N ALA A 190 26.83 -13.04 12.25
CA ALA A 190 25.93 -13.07 13.39
C ALA A 190 25.67 -11.65 13.87
N THR A 191 24.39 -11.29 14.02
CA THR A 191 23.93 -10.00 14.53
C THR A 191 22.99 -10.24 15.70
N LEU A 192 23.15 -9.47 16.75
CA LEU A 192 22.18 -9.38 17.84
C LEU A 192 21.83 -7.91 18.03
N SER A 193 20.59 -7.55 17.84
CA SER A 193 20.09 -6.24 18.23
C SER A 193 19.08 -6.33 19.36
N THR A 194 18.99 -5.26 20.12
CA THR A 194 17.99 -5.09 21.15
C THR A 194 17.37 -3.72 21.01
N ASP A 195 16.06 -3.70 20.81
CA ASP A 195 15.31 -2.51 20.45
C ASP A 195 14.29 -2.16 21.54
N ALA A 196 14.17 -0.86 21.81
CA ALA A 196 13.17 -0.27 22.67
C ALA A 196 12.34 0.76 21.89
N SER A 197 11.02 0.75 22.06
CA SER A 197 10.11 1.69 21.41
C SER A 197 9.10 2.25 22.40
N SER A 198 8.80 3.54 22.29
CA SER A 198 7.74 4.19 23.08
C SER A 198 6.33 3.70 22.73
N ARG A 199 6.20 2.92 21.66
CA ARG A 199 4.93 2.33 21.21
C ARG A 199 4.57 1.05 21.97
N TYR A 200 5.53 0.39 22.62
CA TYR A 200 5.26 -0.85 23.35
C TYR A 200 4.37 -0.61 24.58
N GLY A 201 3.60 -1.63 24.93
CA GLY A 201 2.80 -1.60 26.16
C GLY A 201 3.66 -1.48 27.41
N GLN A 202 3.18 -0.75 28.42
CA GLN A 202 3.94 -0.43 29.63
C GLN A 202 4.39 -1.64 30.45
N ASN A 203 3.66 -2.76 30.38
CA ASN A 203 4.01 -4.01 31.05
C ASN A 203 4.98 -4.89 30.25
N VAL A 204 5.28 -4.49 29.01
CA VAL A 204 6.20 -5.19 28.14
C VAL A 204 7.61 -4.66 28.37
N GLY A 205 8.58 -5.52 28.67
CA GLY A 205 9.97 -5.10 28.90
C GLY A 205 10.48 -4.20 27.78
N PHE A 206 11.21 -3.15 28.14
CA PHE A 206 11.69 -2.12 27.20
C PHE A 206 12.48 -2.69 26.02
N PHE A 207 13.34 -3.68 26.29
CA PHE A 207 14.23 -4.23 25.27
C PHE A 207 13.73 -5.54 24.70
N ARG A 208 13.68 -5.62 23.37
CA ARG A 208 13.33 -6.80 22.61
C ARG A 208 14.51 -7.27 21.79
N LEU A 209 14.82 -8.56 21.84
CA LEU A 209 15.95 -9.16 21.14
C LEU A 209 15.58 -9.62 19.74
N PHE A 210 16.43 -9.26 18.78
CA PHE A 210 16.30 -9.59 17.36
C PHE A 210 17.62 -10.22 16.86
N PRO A 211 17.77 -11.55 17.00
CA PRO A 211 18.94 -12.25 16.51
C PRO A 211 18.86 -12.49 15.00
N ALA A 212 20.03 -12.46 14.35
CA ALA A 212 20.18 -12.91 12.98
C ALA A 212 21.51 -13.65 12.81
N VAL A 213 21.49 -14.74 12.06
CA VAL A 213 22.68 -15.51 11.71
C VAL A 213 22.59 -15.93 10.25
N SER A 214 23.69 -15.82 9.52
CA SER A 214 23.77 -16.29 8.15
C SER A 214 25.14 -16.90 7.86
N ALA A 215 25.16 -17.86 6.92
CA ALA A 215 26.36 -18.47 6.42
C ALA A 215 26.31 -18.52 4.89
N ALA A 216 27.46 -18.40 4.26
CA ALA A 216 27.61 -18.58 2.83
C ALA A 216 28.90 -19.36 2.51
N TRP A 217 28.78 -20.17 1.47
CA TRP A 217 29.91 -20.97 0.95
C TRP A 217 30.04 -20.75 -0.55
N VAL A 218 31.19 -20.25 -0.96
CA VAL A 218 31.54 -20.05 -2.37
C VAL A 218 32.22 -21.36 -2.87
N LEU A 219 31.39 -22.28 -3.38
CA LEU A 219 31.84 -23.60 -3.86
C LEU A 219 32.77 -23.45 -5.07
N SER A 220 32.52 -22.49 -5.96
CA SER A 220 33.37 -22.24 -7.14
C SER A 220 34.83 -21.95 -6.80
N SER A 221 35.12 -21.54 -5.54
CA SER A 221 36.49 -21.32 -5.06
C SER A 221 37.18 -22.60 -4.59
N GLU A 222 36.46 -23.75 -4.56
CA GLU A 222 37.03 -25.02 -4.11
C GLU A 222 37.88 -25.72 -5.18
N LYS A 223 38.84 -26.56 -4.75
CA LYS A 223 39.75 -27.23 -5.67
C LYS A 223 39.04 -28.15 -6.66
N PHE A 224 38.01 -28.87 -6.20
CA PHE A 224 37.24 -29.79 -7.04
C PHE A 224 36.40 -29.10 -8.12
N MET A 225 36.08 -27.81 -7.94
CA MET A 225 35.33 -27.02 -8.93
C MET A 225 36.21 -26.51 -10.08
N LYS A 226 37.53 -26.58 -9.96
CA LYS A 226 38.46 -26.15 -11.02
C LYS A 226 38.32 -26.96 -12.32
N GLU A 227 37.73 -28.16 -12.22
CA GLU A 227 37.45 -29.03 -13.37
C GLU A 227 36.20 -28.56 -14.16
N LEU A 228 35.46 -27.60 -13.64
CA LEU A 228 34.25 -27.00 -14.26
C LEU A 228 34.46 -25.50 -14.57
N PRO A 229 35.37 -25.15 -15.51
CA PRO A 229 35.76 -23.76 -15.76
C PRO A 229 34.66 -22.89 -16.37
N TRP A 230 33.54 -23.47 -16.77
CA TRP A 230 32.37 -22.76 -17.29
C TRP A 230 31.46 -22.18 -16.19
N ILE A 231 31.69 -22.57 -14.91
CA ILE A 231 31.01 -22.01 -13.73
C ILE A 231 31.92 -20.93 -13.11
N ASP A 232 31.57 -19.67 -13.27
CA ASP A 232 32.34 -18.56 -12.71
C ASP A 232 32.06 -18.37 -11.22
N LEU A 233 30.77 -18.50 -10.82
CA LEU A 233 30.34 -18.43 -9.45
C LEU A 233 29.35 -19.54 -9.14
N LEU A 234 29.57 -20.24 -8.04
CA LEU A 234 28.58 -21.11 -7.40
C LEU A 234 28.66 -20.85 -5.89
N LYS A 235 27.60 -20.25 -5.34
CA LYS A 235 27.53 -19.87 -3.92
C LYS A 235 26.22 -20.31 -3.32
N ILE A 236 26.29 -20.98 -2.19
CA ILE A 236 25.13 -21.35 -1.38
C ILE A 236 25.06 -20.41 -0.18
N ARG A 237 23.86 -19.96 0.15
CA ARG A 237 23.56 -19.08 1.27
C ARG A 237 22.47 -19.69 2.15
N ALA A 238 22.60 -19.55 3.46
CA ALA A 238 21.54 -19.88 4.41
C ALA A 238 21.54 -18.84 5.52
N GLY A 239 20.36 -18.43 5.96
CA GLY A 239 20.23 -17.45 7.03
C GLY A 239 18.92 -17.58 7.78
N TYR A 240 18.98 -17.29 9.06
CA TYR A 240 17.81 -17.13 9.92
C TYR A 240 17.86 -15.77 10.59
N SER A 241 16.77 -15.03 10.56
CA SER A 241 16.66 -13.73 11.20
C SER A 241 15.32 -13.55 11.89
N VAL A 242 15.32 -12.76 12.95
CA VAL A 242 14.11 -12.26 13.61
C VAL A 242 14.09 -10.76 13.48
N ALA A 243 13.01 -10.22 12.91
CA ALA A 243 12.73 -8.78 12.83
C ALA A 243 11.49 -8.44 13.67
N GLY A 244 11.38 -7.19 14.09
CA GLY A 244 10.21 -6.63 14.77
C GLY A 244 9.47 -5.64 13.88
N ASN A 245 8.15 -5.53 14.10
CA ASN A 245 7.32 -4.44 13.57
C ASN A 245 6.63 -3.78 14.75
N ASP A 246 6.85 -2.47 14.94
CA ASP A 246 6.26 -1.65 15.99
C ASP A 246 5.26 -0.61 15.44
N ASP A 247 4.77 -0.80 14.22
CA ASP A 247 3.76 0.08 13.64
C ASP A 247 2.36 -0.23 14.21
N ILE A 248 2.23 0.08 15.50
CA ILE A 248 1.05 -0.19 16.33
C ILE A 248 0.34 1.10 16.78
N GLY A 249 0.73 2.25 16.22
CA GLY A 249 0.27 3.57 16.63
C GLY A 249 1.01 4.13 17.85
N ASN A 250 1.13 5.44 17.94
CA ASN A 250 2.03 6.09 18.91
C ASN A 250 1.61 5.92 20.36
N TYR A 251 0.32 5.76 20.65
CA TYR A 251 -0.22 5.71 22.01
C TYR A 251 -1.08 4.48 22.30
N THR A 252 -1.13 3.50 21.39
CA THR A 252 -1.98 2.32 21.53
C THR A 252 -1.63 1.47 22.75
N GLY A 253 -0.35 1.38 23.09
CA GLY A 253 0.16 0.70 24.31
C GLY A 253 0.17 1.55 25.57
N SER A 254 -0.31 2.79 25.52
CA SER A 254 -0.26 3.75 26.62
C SER A 254 -1.64 4.34 26.92
N ARG A 255 -1.86 4.69 28.19
CA ARG A 255 -3.06 5.42 28.60
C ARG A 255 -2.91 6.89 28.24
N TYR A 256 -3.90 7.45 27.53
CA TYR A 256 -3.98 8.89 27.31
C TYR A 256 -5.42 9.38 27.44
N TYR A 257 -5.54 10.68 27.66
CA TYR A 257 -6.80 11.38 27.73
C TYR A 257 -6.89 12.37 26.57
N THR A 258 -8.09 12.56 26.07
CA THR A 258 -8.40 13.58 25.07
C THR A 258 -9.48 14.51 25.61
N SER A 259 -9.47 15.75 25.14
CA SER A 259 -10.54 16.69 25.42
C SER A 259 -11.74 16.40 24.52
N GLN A 260 -12.92 16.37 25.11
CA GLN A 260 -14.17 16.24 24.38
C GLN A 260 -15.14 17.33 24.84
N ASN A 261 -15.78 17.98 23.88
CA ASN A 261 -16.83 18.96 24.16
C ASN A 261 -18.17 18.24 24.17
N LEU A 262 -18.91 18.38 25.25
CA LEU A 262 -20.30 17.95 25.38
C LEU A 262 -21.17 19.15 25.76
N MET A 263 -22.03 19.59 24.85
CA MET A 263 -22.97 20.71 25.05
C MET A 263 -22.28 22.00 25.56
N GLY A 264 -21.11 22.34 24.99
CA GLY A 264 -20.34 23.53 25.36
C GLY A 264 -19.41 23.34 26.58
N ASN A 265 -19.45 22.19 27.26
CA ASN A 265 -18.56 21.89 28.37
C ASN A 265 -17.41 21.00 27.92
N TYR A 266 -16.17 21.41 28.18
CA TYR A 266 -14.98 20.65 27.88
C TYR A 266 -14.66 19.69 29.03
N GLY A 267 -14.53 18.41 28.73
CA GLY A 267 -14.15 17.38 29.67
C GLY A 267 -12.97 16.53 29.16
N LEU A 268 -12.29 15.86 30.07
CA LEU A 268 -11.28 14.86 29.72
C LEU A 268 -11.92 13.48 29.69
N VAL A 269 -11.81 12.83 28.54
CA VAL A 269 -12.25 11.45 28.36
C VAL A 269 -11.06 10.56 28.01
N ARG A 270 -11.18 9.26 28.28
CA ARG A 270 -10.17 8.30 27.88
C ARG A 270 -10.09 8.23 26.36
N GLY A 271 -8.90 8.40 25.77
CA GLY A 271 -8.70 8.38 24.33
C GLY A 271 -8.68 6.99 23.70
N ASN A 272 -8.43 5.92 24.51
CA ASN A 272 -8.36 4.55 23.99
C ASN A 272 -8.70 3.49 25.04
N LEU A 273 -9.04 2.30 24.56
CA LEU A 273 -9.05 1.06 25.34
C LEU A 273 -7.64 0.45 25.28
N VAL A 274 -6.81 0.77 26.28
CA VAL A 274 -5.38 0.47 26.27
C VAL A 274 -5.09 -1.02 26.45
N ASN A 275 -4.12 -1.53 25.70
CA ASN A 275 -3.46 -2.81 25.97
C ASN A 275 -2.05 -2.58 26.50
N LEU A 276 -1.89 -2.64 27.84
CA LEU A 276 -0.59 -2.46 28.49
C LEU A 276 0.41 -3.59 28.22
N ASN A 277 -0.05 -4.72 27.66
CA ASN A 277 0.78 -5.88 27.30
C ASN A 277 1.08 -5.95 25.80
N LEU A 278 0.82 -4.90 25.04
CA LEU A 278 0.99 -4.85 23.60
C LEU A 278 2.45 -4.97 23.20
N LYS A 279 2.76 -5.99 22.38
CA LYS A 279 4.11 -6.33 21.91
C LYS A 279 4.27 -5.96 20.45
N PRO A 280 5.50 -5.71 19.96
CA PRO A 280 5.76 -5.68 18.54
C PRO A 280 5.50 -7.05 17.90
N GLU A 281 5.03 -7.05 16.68
CA GLU A 281 5.02 -8.28 15.87
C GLU A 281 6.44 -8.79 15.67
N ARG A 282 6.61 -10.09 15.62
CA ARG A 282 7.91 -10.74 15.41
C ARG A 282 7.87 -11.61 14.17
N VAL A 283 8.76 -11.31 13.22
CA VAL A 283 8.89 -12.03 11.97
C VAL A 283 10.18 -12.85 11.99
N GLY A 284 10.06 -14.16 12.18
CA GLY A 284 11.16 -15.10 12.04
C GLY A 284 11.24 -15.60 10.60
N LYS A 285 12.34 -15.33 9.87
CA LYS A 285 12.56 -15.74 8.47
C LYS A 285 13.77 -16.67 8.36
N LEU A 286 13.53 -17.86 7.83
CA LEU A 286 14.56 -18.78 7.33
C LEU A 286 14.65 -18.60 5.82
N ASN A 287 15.85 -18.38 5.30
CA ASN A 287 16.13 -18.22 3.88
C ASN A 287 17.28 -19.12 3.46
N ILE A 288 17.13 -19.79 2.31
CA ILE A 288 18.19 -20.57 1.66
C ILE A 288 18.28 -20.08 0.22
N GLY A 289 19.47 -19.70 -0.20
CA GLY A 289 19.71 -19.11 -1.51
C GLY A 289 20.86 -19.77 -2.24
N LEU A 290 20.79 -19.71 -3.57
CA LEU A 290 21.78 -20.19 -4.51
C LEU A 290 22.10 -19.07 -5.50
N ASP A 291 23.39 -18.72 -5.64
CA ASP A 291 23.87 -17.81 -6.66
C ASP A 291 24.77 -18.59 -7.63
N VAL A 292 24.48 -18.49 -8.92
CA VAL A 292 25.25 -19.15 -9.98
C VAL A 292 25.55 -18.14 -11.08
N ALA A 293 26.80 -18.15 -11.58
CA ALA A 293 27.18 -17.36 -12.75
C ALA A 293 27.98 -18.22 -13.73
N PHE A 294 27.76 -17.96 -15.01
CA PHE A 294 28.30 -18.73 -16.13
C PHE A 294 28.88 -17.81 -17.22
N MET A 295 29.78 -18.38 -18.04
CA MET A 295 30.27 -17.75 -19.27
C MET A 295 30.93 -16.38 -19.04
N ASN A 296 31.85 -16.29 -18.07
CA ASN A 296 32.46 -15.04 -17.62
C ASN A 296 31.41 -14.03 -17.12
N GLU A 297 30.54 -14.50 -16.22
CA GLU A 297 29.43 -13.72 -15.61
C GLU A 297 28.43 -13.14 -16.63
N ARG A 298 28.37 -13.71 -17.85
CA ARG A 298 27.39 -13.27 -18.85
C ARG A 298 25.97 -13.71 -18.52
N LEU A 299 25.82 -14.83 -17.83
CA LEU A 299 24.55 -15.31 -17.32
C LEU A 299 24.68 -15.53 -15.82
N SER A 300 23.83 -14.87 -15.02
CA SER A 300 23.73 -15.09 -13.59
C SER A 300 22.29 -15.41 -13.18
N LEU A 301 22.17 -16.37 -12.26
CA LEU A 301 20.93 -16.79 -11.62
C LEU A 301 21.10 -16.65 -10.11
N SER A 302 20.14 -16.00 -9.45
CA SER A 302 19.97 -16.03 -8.01
C SER A 302 18.60 -16.59 -7.69
N ALA A 303 18.54 -17.59 -6.83
CA ALA A 303 17.29 -18.22 -6.41
C ALA A 303 17.26 -18.35 -4.89
N ASP A 304 16.19 -17.90 -4.27
CA ASP A 304 15.97 -17.94 -2.84
C ASP A 304 14.66 -18.68 -2.53
N VAL A 305 14.69 -19.56 -1.54
CA VAL A 305 13.50 -20.17 -0.95
C VAL A 305 13.44 -19.74 0.50
N TYR A 306 12.29 -19.25 0.92
CA TYR A 306 12.14 -18.77 2.29
C TYR A 306 10.87 -19.27 2.97
N ARG A 307 10.96 -19.35 4.28
CA ARG A 307 9.83 -19.54 5.18
C ARG A 307 9.86 -18.47 6.26
N SER A 308 8.82 -17.67 6.31
CA SER A 308 8.62 -16.63 7.30
C SER A 308 7.46 -17.00 8.23
N LYS A 309 7.62 -16.77 9.53
CA LYS A 309 6.55 -16.91 10.53
C LYS A 309 6.40 -15.59 11.27
N VAL A 310 5.23 -14.97 11.15
CA VAL A 310 4.82 -13.81 11.94
C VAL A 310 4.18 -14.32 13.23
N LYS A 311 4.69 -13.89 14.37
CA LYS A 311 4.14 -14.15 15.71
C LYS A 311 3.72 -12.83 16.34
N ASP A 312 2.84 -12.92 17.33
CA ASP A 312 2.30 -11.75 18.02
C ASP A 312 1.66 -10.75 17.02
N MET A 313 1.05 -11.27 15.92
CA MET A 313 0.39 -10.46 14.89
C MET A 313 -0.68 -9.58 15.53
N LEU A 314 -0.69 -8.32 15.16
CA LEU A 314 -1.67 -7.34 15.64
C LEU A 314 -3.05 -7.64 15.04
N THR A 315 -4.05 -7.69 15.91
CA THR A 315 -5.44 -7.90 15.53
C THR A 315 -6.32 -6.84 16.18
N TYR A 316 -7.36 -6.43 15.45
CA TYR A 316 -8.36 -5.48 15.91
C TYR A 316 -9.60 -6.29 16.30
N SER A 317 -9.82 -6.46 17.59
CA SER A 317 -11.00 -7.17 18.12
C SER A 317 -12.12 -6.17 18.37
N SER A 318 -13.32 -6.48 17.90
CA SER A 318 -14.52 -5.70 18.25
C SER A 318 -14.80 -5.82 19.73
N VAL A 319 -15.22 -4.74 20.35
CA VAL A 319 -15.62 -4.70 21.76
C VAL A 319 -17.09 -4.30 21.87
N THR A 320 -17.72 -4.62 22.99
CA THR A 320 -19.12 -4.27 23.18
C THR A 320 -19.32 -2.77 23.10
N PRO A 321 -20.38 -2.26 22.44
CA PRO A 321 -20.67 -0.82 22.34
C PRO A 321 -20.78 -0.14 23.72
N PHE A 322 -21.15 -0.84 24.78
CA PHE A 322 -21.19 -0.33 26.15
C PHE A 322 -19.83 0.11 26.70
N SER A 323 -18.73 -0.31 26.08
CA SER A 323 -17.39 0.14 26.47
C SER A 323 -17.10 1.59 26.06
N GLY A 324 -17.87 2.14 25.12
CA GLY A 324 -17.61 3.43 24.47
C GLY A 324 -16.50 3.39 23.40
N TYR A 325 -16.01 2.19 23.05
CA TYR A 325 -14.98 1.97 22.04
C TYR A 325 -15.46 0.95 21.01
N SER A 326 -14.96 1.10 19.77
CA SER A 326 -15.28 0.17 18.68
C SER A 326 -14.32 -1.01 18.61
N THR A 327 -13.06 -0.79 18.96
CA THR A 327 -12.00 -1.79 18.77
C THR A 327 -11.01 -1.84 19.94
N TYR A 328 -10.40 -3.01 20.09
CA TYR A 328 -9.29 -3.26 21.01
C TYR A 328 -8.13 -3.91 20.25
N VAL A 329 -6.94 -3.36 20.37
CA VAL A 329 -5.74 -3.88 19.69
C VAL A 329 -5.04 -4.90 20.59
N ASP A 330 -4.81 -6.10 20.02
CA ASP A 330 -4.19 -7.22 20.74
C ASP A 330 -3.20 -7.98 19.84
N ASN A 331 -2.28 -8.73 20.46
CA ASN A 331 -1.41 -9.67 19.77
C ASN A 331 -2.11 -11.03 19.62
N GLY A 332 -3.13 -11.08 18.77
CA GLY A 332 -4.09 -12.18 18.69
C GLY A 332 -3.78 -13.25 17.64
N GLY A 333 -2.81 -13.04 16.76
CA GLY A 333 -2.65 -13.89 15.58
C GLY A 333 -1.23 -14.41 15.35
N GLU A 334 -1.15 -15.42 14.47
CA GLU A 334 0.08 -15.89 13.83
C GLU A 334 -0.17 -16.18 12.36
N MET A 335 0.80 -15.89 11.51
CA MET A 335 0.76 -16.14 10.08
C MET A 335 2.07 -16.75 9.60
N ARG A 336 2.01 -17.51 8.52
CA ARG A 336 3.16 -18.12 7.86
C ARG A 336 3.15 -17.76 6.38
N ASN A 337 4.34 -17.37 5.88
CA ASN A 337 4.61 -17.20 4.46
C ASN A 337 5.67 -18.19 4.02
N ILE A 338 5.48 -18.79 2.85
CA ILE A 338 6.50 -19.60 2.16
C ILE A 338 6.58 -19.04 0.75
N GLY A 339 7.79 -18.74 0.29
CA GLY A 339 7.95 -18.17 -1.04
C GLY A 339 9.26 -18.55 -1.69
N VAL A 340 9.31 -18.24 -2.98
CA VAL A 340 10.47 -18.43 -3.87
C VAL A 340 10.70 -17.15 -4.63
N ASP A 341 11.93 -16.66 -4.63
CA ASP A 341 12.36 -15.50 -5.40
C ASP A 341 13.45 -15.94 -6.38
N VAL A 342 13.31 -15.57 -7.65
CA VAL A 342 14.28 -15.90 -8.72
C VAL A 342 14.65 -14.62 -9.46
N ALA A 343 15.94 -14.42 -9.68
CA ALA A 343 16.47 -13.35 -10.51
C ALA A 343 17.46 -13.94 -11.53
N VAL A 344 17.24 -13.60 -12.80
CA VAL A 344 18.12 -13.98 -13.92
C VAL A 344 18.64 -12.69 -14.57
N ASN A 345 19.96 -12.58 -14.70
CA ASN A 345 20.56 -11.49 -15.45
C ASN A 345 21.42 -12.09 -16.57
N ALA A 346 21.25 -11.56 -17.77
CA ALA A 346 21.95 -12.03 -18.97
C ALA A 346 22.56 -10.85 -19.72
N ARG A 347 23.85 -10.90 -20.00
CA ARG A 347 24.52 -10.02 -20.94
C ARG A 347 24.47 -10.66 -22.32
N LEU A 348 23.39 -10.34 -23.07
CA LEU A 348 23.11 -10.94 -24.38
C LEU A 348 24.16 -10.56 -25.42
N LEU A 349 24.58 -9.29 -25.42
CA LEU A 349 25.63 -8.77 -26.31
C LEU A 349 26.68 -8.03 -25.47
N ASN A 350 27.94 -8.23 -25.81
CA ASN A 350 29.07 -7.54 -25.18
C ASN A 350 30.16 -7.29 -26.20
N THR A 351 29.93 -6.34 -27.11
CA THR A 351 30.91 -5.87 -28.08
C THR A 351 31.49 -4.53 -27.66
N ALA A 352 32.52 -4.04 -28.31
CA ALA A 352 33.11 -2.75 -28.01
C ALA A 352 32.14 -1.56 -28.21
N SER A 353 31.19 -1.68 -29.17
CA SER A 353 30.25 -0.61 -29.52
C SER A 353 28.83 -0.86 -29.06
N LEU A 354 28.46 -2.11 -28.71
CA LEU A 354 27.09 -2.47 -28.35
C LEU A 354 27.13 -3.47 -27.17
N LYS A 355 26.46 -3.09 -26.08
CA LYS A 355 26.23 -3.98 -24.94
C LYS A 355 24.73 -4.05 -24.70
N TRP A 356 24.23 -5.25 -24.45
CA TRP A 356 22.83 -5.48 -24.14
C TRP A 356 22.71 -6.38 -22.91
N ASP A 357 22.19 -5.81 -21.83
CA ASP A 357 21.91 -6.49 -20.56
C ASP A 357 20.37 -6.67 -20.43
N LEU A 358 19.95 -7.84 -19.98
CA LEU A 358 18.57 -8.21 -19.69
C LEU A 358 18.49 -8.80 -18.27
N GLY A 359 17.58 -8.30 -17.45
CA GLY A 359 17.28 -8.81 -16.12
C GLY A 359 15.81 -9.19 -16.00
N ILE A 360 15.52 -10.35 -15.43
CA ILE A 360 14.17 -10.83 -15.15
C ILE A 360 14.11 -11.24 -13.69
N THR A 361 13.08 -10.80 -12.97
CA THR A 361 12.78 -11.25 -11.61
C THR A 361 11.39 -11.86 -11.57
N ALA A 362 11.24 -12.94 -10.80
CA ALA A 362 9.97 -13.59 -10.55
C ALA A 362 9.89 -14.02 -9.09
N SER A 363 8.78 -13.71 -8.43
CA SER A 363 8.51 -14.06 -7.05
C SER A 363 7.15 -14.73 -6.94
N HIS A 364 7.08 -15.75 -6.10
CA HIS A 364 5.86 -16.44 -5.70
C HIS A 364 5.84 -16.61 -4.20
N TYR A 365 4.70 -16.36 -3.56
CA TYR A 365 4.52 -16.68 -2.16
C TYR A 365 3.12 -17.20 -1.86
N LYS A 366 3.02 -18.00 -0.81
CA LYS A 366 1.74 -18.37 -0.20
C LYS A 366 1.75 -17.96 1.26
N ASN A 367 0.79 -17.14 1.63
CA ASN A 367 0.55 -16.81 3.02
C ASN A 367 -0.59 -17.67 3.58
N LYS A 368 -0.58 -17.89 4.89
CA LYS A 368 -1.60 -18.63 5.60
C LYS A 368 -1.67 -18.17 7.04
N VAL A 369 -2.84 -17.77 7.49
CA VAL A 369 -3.14 -17.54 8.90
C VAL A 369 -3.09 -18.89 9.62
N THR A 370 -2.26 -19.01 10.66
CA THR A 370 -2.03 -20.28 11.37
C THR A 370 -2.67 -20.32 12.75
N ARG A 371 -2.92 -19.16 13.36
CA ARG A 371 -3.58 -19.02 14.66
C ARG A 371 -4.26 -17.66 14.78
N LEU A 372 -5.42 -17.63 15.38
CA LEU A 372 -6.14 -16.44 15.84
C LEU A 372 -6.60 -16.63 17.28
N LYS A 373 -6.88 -15.55 18.00
CA LYS A 373 -7.45 -15.58 19.34
C LYS A 373 -8.95 -15.93 19.32
N GLY A 374 -9.66 -15.59 18.22
CA GLY A 374 -10.99 -16.01 17.84
C GLY A 374 -10.95 -17.00 16.69
N GLU A 375 -12.11 -17.38 16.15
CA GLU A 375 -12.20 -18.26 14.97
C GLU A 375 -11.87 -17.51 13.69
N SER A 376 -12.45 -16.32 13.53
CA SER A 376 -12.27 -15.44 12.39
C SER A 376 -12.52 -13.97 12.75
N TYR A 377 -12.03 -13.07 11.92
CA TYR A 377 -12.34 -11.64 11.96
C TYR A 377 -12.85 -11.20 10.60
N GLN A 378 -13.94 -10.45 10.58
CA GLN A 378 -14.44 -9.76 9.40
C GLN A 378 -14.18 -8.28 9.56
N THR A 379 -13.59 -7.66 8.54
CA THR A 379 -13.30 -6.23 8.50
C THR A 379 -14.09 -5.62 7.36
N GLU A 380 -15.02 -4.73 7.68
CA GLU A 380 -15.79 -3.99 6.67
C GLU A 380 -14.95 -2.81 6.17
N ILE A 381 -14.77 -2.74 4.85
CA ILE A 381 -14.00 -1.69 4.18
C ILE A 381 -14.72 -1.28 2.91
N VAL A 382 -15.15 -0.01 2.85
CA VAL A 382 -15.76 0.60 1.65
C VAL A 382 -16.88 -0.28 1.07
N GLY A 383 -17.80 -0.73 1.93
CA GLY A 383 -18.93 -1.59 1.52
C GLY A 383 -18.58 -3.04 1.16
N GLY A 384 -17.31 -3.43 1.26
CA GLY A 384 -16.83 -4.79 1.10
C GLY A 384 -16.39 -5.40 2.43
N THR A 385 -16.29 -6.71 2.49
CA THR A 385 -15.84 -7.45 3.67
C THR A 385 -14.56 -8.21 3.36
N VAL A 386 -13.57 -8.05 4.22
CA VAL A 386 -12.31 -8.81 4.19
C VAL A 386 -12.31 -9.81 5.34
N LEU A 387 -12.02 -11.07 5.03
CA LEU A 387 -11.99 -12.17 6.00
C LEU A 387 -10.55 -12.49 6.42
N THR A 388 -10.35 -12.61 7.72
CA THR A 388 -9.15 -13.17 8.34
C THR A 388 -9.55 -14.42 9.12
N GLU A 389 -9.18 -15.61 8.63
CA GLU A 389 -9.58 -16.90 9.19
C GLU A 389 -8.42 -17.89 9.20
N VAL A 390 -8.34 -18.73 10.22
CA VAL A 390 -7.32 -19.77 10.30
C VAL A 390 -7.43 -20.73 9.12
N GLY A 391 -6.32 -20.95 8.45
CA GLY A 391 -6.26 -21.83 7.29
C GLY A 391 -6.32 -21.12 5.95
N LYS A 392 -6.77 -19.87 5.89
CA LYS A 392 -6.88 -19.06 4.68
C LYS A 392 -5.72 -18.06 4.53
N PRO A 393 -5.51 -17.51 3.34
CA PRO A 393 -4.65 -16.33 3.15
C PRO A 393 -5.21 -15.13 3.92
N LEU A 394 -4.33 -14.18 4.27
CA LEU A 394 -4.73 -12.92 4.87
C LEU A 394 -5.29 -11.99 3.80
N GLY A 395 -6.39 -11.30 4.11
CA GLY A 395 -6.92 -10.26 3.24
C GLY A 395 -7.86 -10.73 2.13
N VAL A 396 -8.39 -11.96 2.20
CA VAL A 396 -9.32 -12.48 1.18
C VAL A 396 -10.67 -11.77 1.23
N PHE A 397 -11.24 -11.53 0.05
CA PHE A 397 -12.57 -10.95 -0.09
C PHE A 397 -13.66 -11.97 0.27
N TYR A 398 -14.61 -11.55 1.09
CA TYR A 398 -15.64 -12.42 1.65
C TYR A 398 -17.02 -11.85 1.40
N GLY A 399 -17.78 -12.46 0.49
CA GLY A 399 -19.06 -11.93 0.03
C GLY A 399 -19.90 -12.99 -0.64
N TYR A 400 -20.83 -12.55 -1.46
CA TYR A 400 -21.78 -13.42 -2.12
C TYR A 400 -21.29 -13.87 -3.49
N ARG A 401 -21.64 -15.09 -3.87
CA ARG A 401 -21.50 -15.55 -5.25
C ARG A 401 -22.77 -15.28 -6.03
N THR A 402 -22.60 -14.98 -7.33
CA THR A 402 -23.70 -14.72 -8.26
C THR A 402 -23.74 -15.76 -9.37
N ASN A 403 -24.94 -16.02 -9.88
CA ASN A 403 -25.19 -16.92 -11.03
C ASN A 403 -26.08 -16.22 -12.06
N GLY A 404 -25.69 -14.99 -12.47
CA GLY A 404 -26.44 -14.21 -13.44
C GLY A 404 -27.63 -13.46 -12.85
N VAL A 405 -28.65 -13.23 -13.67
CA VAL A 405 -29.87 -12.48 -13.37
C VAL A 405 -31.06 -13.37 -13.67
N TYR A 406 -32.09 -13.34 -12.88
CA TYR A 406 -33.36 -14.03 -13.20
C TYR A 406 -33.96 -13.44 -14.46
N SER A 407 -34.01 -14.23 -15.53
CA SER A 407 -34.55 -13.78 -16.81
C SER A 407 -36.06 -13.64 -16.77
N THR A 408 -36.74 -14.53 -16.01
CA THR A 408 -38.19 -14.60 -15.90
C THR A 408 -38.63 -14.68 -14.44
N GLU A 409 -39.89 -14.31 -14.21
CA GLU A 409 -40.54 -14.45 -12.91
C GLU A 409 -40.66 -15.94 -12.49
N THR A 410 -40.86 -16.81 -13.45
CA THR A 410 -40.95 -18.26 -13.19
C THR A 410 -39.63 -18.83 -12.67
N GLU A 411 -38.49 -18.39 -13.18
CA GLU A 411 -37.17 -18.79 -12.66
C GLU A 411 -37.00 -18.38 -11.20
N ALA A 412 -37.34 -17.13 -10.87
CA ALA A 412 -37.22 -16.64 -9.50
C ALA A 412 -38.14 -17.37 -8.53
N GLN A 413 -39.38 -17.61 -8.92
CA GLN A 413 -40.37 -18.38 -8.12
C GLN A 413 -39.96 -19.84 -7.95
N THR A 414 -39.28 -20.44 -8.94
CA THR A 414 -38.82 -21.83 -8.85
C THR A 414 -37.68 -21.95 -7.82
N ASP A 415 -36.78 -20.98 -7.75
CA ASP A 415 -35.73 -20.94 -6.73
C ASP A 415 -36.29 -20.61 -5.35
N GLY A 416 -37.40 -19.84 -5.26
CA GLY A 416 -38.13 -19.54 -4.04
C GLY A 416 -37.35 -18.77 -2.98
N LEU A 417 -36.29 -18.06 -3.37
CA LEU A 417 -35.39 -17.37 -2.45
C LEU A 417 -35.91 -15.98 -2.07
N ASN A 418 -35.61 -15.58 -0.86
CA ASN A 418 -36.02 -14.30 -0.29
C ASN A 418 -34.81 -13.50 0.25
N VAL A 419 -34.98 -12.19 0.34
CA VAL A 419 -34.08 -11.30 1.11
C VAL A 419 -34.86 -10.69 2.27
N ARG A 420 -34.24 -10.65 3.45
CA ARG A 420 -34.85 -10.00 4.62
C ARG A 420 -34.56 -8.51 4.61
N SER A 421 -35.60 -7.70 4.56
CA SER A 421 -35.54 -6.23 4.62
C SER A 421 -36.31 -5.74 5.87
N GLY A 422 -35.56 -5.51 6.95
CA GLY A 422 -36.17 -5.18 8.25
C GLY A 422 -37.01 -6.35 8.79
N LEU A 423 -38.33 -6.14 8.94
CA LEU A 423 -39.27 -7.15 9.39
C LEU A 423 -40.02 -7.85 8.23
N LYS A 424 -39.69 -7.57 7.00
CA LYS A 424 -40.35 -8.13 5.81
C LYS A 424 -39.41 -9.02 5.04
N ASP A 425 -39.94 -10.14 4.57
CA ASP A 425 -39.30 -11.00 3.60
C ASP A 425 -39.75 -10.58 2.20
N LEU A 426 -38.78 -10.28 1.34
CA LEU A 426 -39.02 -9.88 -0.03
C LEU A 426 -38.56 -11.01 -0.95
N PRO A 427 -39.45 -11.62 -1.77
CA PRO A 427 -39.05 -12.65 -2.73
C PRO A 427 -38.27 -12.00 -3.88
N PHE A 428 -37.24 -12.69 -4.36
CA PHE A 428 -36.57 -12.32 -5.61
C PHE A 428 -37.54 -12.50 -6.78
N GLY A 429 -37.47 -11.63 -7.75
CA GLY A 429 -38.29 -11.64 -8.96
C GLY A 429 -37.49 -11.47 -10.23
N ALA A 430 -38.16 -11.47 -11.36
CA ALA A 430 -37.53 -11.23 -12.65
C ALA A 430 -36.69 -9.96 -12.66
N GLY A 431 -35.49 -10.03 -13.22
CA GLY A 431 -34.53 -8.95 -13.29
C GLY A 431 -33.68 -8.75 -12.03
N ASP A 432 -33.91 -9.47 -10.96
CA ASP A 432 -33.04 -9.43 -9.78
C ASP A 432 -31.78 -10.28 -10.01
N MET A 433 -30.70 -9.94 -9.26
CA MET A 433 -29.47 -10.73 -9.24
C MET A 433 -29.74 -12.10 -8.62
N ARG A 434 -29.34 -13.16 -9.29
CA ARG A 434 -29.41 -14.52 -8.79
C ARG A 434 -28.18 -14.83 -7.95
N PHE A 435 -28.35 -14.79 -6.63
CA PHE A 435 -27.30 -15.17 -5.69
C PHE A 435 -27.28 -16.67 -5.44
N VAL A 436 -26.11 -17.22 -5.14
CA VAL A 436 -25.95 -18.64 -4.82
C VAL A 436 -26.28 -18.85 -3.33
N ASN A 437 -27.31 -19.67 -3.06
CA ASN A 437 -27.66 -20.12 -1.72
C ASN A 437 -26.66 -21.21 -1.30
N MET A 438 -25.80 -20.89 -0.32
CA MET A 438 -24.72 -21.78 0.14
C MET A 438 -25.15 -22.75 1.22
N ASN A 439 -26.15 -22.41 2.02
CA ASN A 439 -26.64 -23.20 3.15
C ASN A 439 -27.92 -23.99 2.85
N GLY A 440 -28.61 -23.68 1.73
CA GLY A 440 -29.80 -24.37 1.26
C GLY A 440 -31.08 -24.01 2.03
N ASP A 441 -31.12 -22.87 2.73
CA ASP A 441 -32.35 -22.34 3.34
C ASP A 441 -33.15 -21.45 2.34
N GLU A 442 -34.21 -20.79 2.76
CA GLU A 442 -35.05 -19.95 1.89
C GLU A 442 -34.56 -18.50 1.74
N TYR A 443 -33.41 -18.15 2.32
CA TYR A 443 -32.94 -16.78 2.38
C TYR A 443 -31.53 -16.63 1.77
N ILE A 444 -31.26 -15.46 1.23
CA ILE A 444 -29.91 -15.00 0.92
C ILE A 444 -29.48 -14.03 2.02
N ASP A 445 -28.69 -14.55 2.97
CA ASP A 445 -28.24 -13.82 4.15
C ASP A 445 -26.71 -13.99 4.40
N GLU A 446 -26.24 -13.61 5.58
CA GLU A 446 -24.80 -13.66 5.91
C GLU A 446 -24.21 -15.06 5.87
N LYS A 447 -25.02 -16.12 5.97
CA LYS A 447 -24.57 -17.53 5.92
C LYS A 447 -24.21 -17.97 4.50
N ASP A 448 -24.64 -17.23 3.48
CA ASP A 448 -24.32 -17.48 2.07
C ASP A 448 -23.02 -16.83 1.63
N ARG A 449 -22.38 -16.07 2.52
CA ARG A 449 -21.08 -15.47 2.23
C ARG A 449 -19.99 -16.54 2.15
N THR A 450 -19.09 -16.38 1.19
CA THR A 450 -17.92 -17.24 0.98
C THR A 450 -16.73 -16.42 0.51
N VAL A 451 -15.56 -17.02 0.39
CA VAL A 451 -14.41 -16.37 -0.24
C VAL A 451 -14.70 -16.20 -1.73
N ILE A 452 -14.68 -14.97 -2.20
CA ILE A 452 -15.01 -14.58 -3.57
C ILE A 452 -13.81 -14.03 -4.35
N GLY A 453 -12.66 -13.78 -3.69
CA GLY A 453 -11.42 -13.35 -4.33
C GLY A 453 -10.25 -13.30 -3.37
N ASP A 454 -9.04 -13.30 -3.93
CA ASP A 454 -7.77 -13.21 -3.22
C ASP A 454 -6.90 -12.10 -3.83
N PRO A 455 -6.59 -11.00 -3.10
CA PRO A 455 -5.74 -9.93 -3.61
C PRO A 455 -4.25 -10.31 -3.69
N ASN A 456 -3.86 -11.47 -3.16
CA ASN A 456 -2.47 -11.91 -3.18
C ASN A 456 -2.12 -12.49 -4.56
N PRO A 457 -1.04 -12.02 -5.23
CA PRO A 457 -0.66 -12.52 -6.54
C PRO A 457 -0.07 -13.94 -6.48
N ASP A 458 -0.34 -14.74 -7.51
CA ASP A 458 0.36 -16.02 -7.71
C ASP A 458 1.81 -15.80 -8.10
N VAL A 459 2.07 -14.90 -9.05
CA VAL A 459 3.43 -14.55 -9.49
C VAL A 459 3.52 -13.06 -9.76
N TYR A 460 4.60 -12.44 -9.30
CA TYR A 460 4.89 -11.04 -9.59
C TYR A 460 6.39 -10.84 -9.81
N GLY A 461 6.73 -9.74 -10.48
CA GLY A 461 8.13 -9.45 -10.75
C GLY A 461 8.34 -8.29 -11.71
N GLY A 462 9.50 -8.31 -12.36
CA GLY A 462 9.89 -7.29 -13.30
C GLY A 462 10.84 -7.79 -14.39
N LEU A 463 10.88 -7.03 -15.47
CA LEU A 463 11.82 -7.19 -16.56
C LEU A 463 12.52 -5.86 -16.79
N ASN A 464 13.86 -5.89 -16.77
CA ASN A 464 14.71 -4.74 -17.00
C ASN A 464 15.59 -5.01 -18.22
N THR A 465 15.69 -4.07 -19.13
CA THR A 465 16.63 -4.15 -20.25
C THR A 465 17.42 -2.88 -20.37
N ARG A 466 18.72 -3.02 -20.68
CA ARG A 466 19.64 -1.91 -20.91
C ARG A 466 20.49 -2.18 -22.13
N ILE A 467 20.43 -1.26 -23.07
CA ILE A 467 21.22 -1.27 -24.31
C ILE A 467 22.16 -0.07 -24.28
N LEU A 468 23.45 -0.33 -24.32
CA LEU A 468 24.49 0.68 -24.56
C LEU A 468 24.93 0.57 -26.02
N TRP A 469 24.77 1.64 -26.76
CA TRP A 469 25.27 1.75 -28.12
C TRP A 469 26.12 3.01 -28.28
N LYS A 470 27.44 2.80 -28.32
CA LYS A 470 28.41 3.91 -28.29
C LYS A 470 28.15 4.80 -27.05
N ASN A 471 27.70 6.03 -27.27
CA ASN A 471 27.40 7.02 -26.25
C ASN A 471 25.92 7.05 -25.85
N PHE A 472 25.07 6.23 -26.48
CA PHE A 472 23.66 6.14 -26.13
C PHE A 472 23.42 5.01 -25.13
N THR A 473 22.58 5.28 -24.14
CA THR A 473 22.03 4.29 -23.21
C THR A 473 20.51 4.30 -23.30
N LEU A 474 19.92 3.19 -23.67
CA LEU A 474 18.49 2.95 -23.61
C LEU A 474 18.22 1.97 -22.47
N SER A 475 17.35 2.35 -21.54
CA SER A 475 16.91 1.48 -20.44
C SER A 475 15.39 1.42 -20.42
N ALA A 476 14.83 0.22 -20.27
CA ALA A 476 13.40 0.02 -20.13
C ALA A 476 13.11 -0.92 -18.95
N GLN A 477 12.04 -0.62 -18.21
CA GLN A 477 11.60 -1.39 -17.06
C GLN A 477 10.12 -1.71 -17.17
N PHE A 478 9.80 -2.97 -16.95
CA PHE A 478 8.44 -3.49 -16.87
C PHE A 478 8.21 -4.11 -15.50
N THR A 479 6.99 -4.00 -14.99
CA THR A 479 6.51 -4.73 -13.81
C THR A 479 5.29 -5.56 -14.19
N TYR A 480 5.11 -6.68 -13.52
CA TYR A 480 3.96 -7.54 -13.74
C TYR A 480 3.47 -8.17 -12.43
N SER A 481 2.18 -8.44 -12.40
CA SER A 481 1.49 -9.23 -11.37
C SER A 481 0.47 -10.11 -12.06
N VAL A 482 0.32 -11.35 -11.59
CA VAL A 482 -0.59 -12.33 -12.18
C VAL A 482 -1.31 -13.09 -11.07
N GLY A 483 -2.62 -13.26 -11.22
CA GLY A 483 -3.45 -14.09 -10.33
C GLY A 483 -3.95 -13.37 -9.08
N ASN A 484 -3.81 -12.05 -8.98
CA ASN A 484 -4.41 -11.26 -7.93
C ASN A 484 -5.78 -10.73 -8.33
N ASP A 485 -6.72 -10.73 -7.39
CA ASP A 485 -8.03 -10.14 -7.57
C ASP A 485 -8.08 -8.71 -7.02
N ILE A 486 -8.94 -7.88 -7.63
CA ILE A 486 -9.21 -6.51 -7.20
C ILE A 486 -10.71 -6.33 -6.97
N TYR A 487 -11.06 -5.80 -5.81
CA TYR A 487 -12.40 -5.27 -5.56
C TYR A 487 -12.54 -3.88 -6.18
N ASN A 488 -13.35 -3.79 -7.23
CA ASN A 488 -13.63 -2.54 -7.93
C ASN A 488 -14.87 -1.86 -7.35
N TYR A 489 -14.69 -1.14 -6.24
CA TYR A 489 -15.76 -0.37 -5.60
C TYR A 489 -16.24 0.80 -6.45
N THR A 490 -15.34 1.42 -7.21
CA THR A 490 -15.70 2.47 -8.18
C THR A 490 -16.74 1.97 -9.17
N ARG A 491 -16.55 0.77 -9.71
CA ARG A 491 -17.50 0.13 -10.62
C ARG A 491 -18.80 -0.25 -9.90
N GLN A 492 -18.74 -0.77 -8.68
CA GLN A 492 -19.94 -1.08 -7.88
C GLN A 492 -20.80 0.17 -7.72
N THR A 493 -20.24 1.31 -7.34
CA THR A 493 -20.97 2.57 -7.19
C THR A 493 -21.59 3.03 -8.51
N LEU A 494 -20.83 2.99 -9.61
CA LEU A 494 -21.28 3.45 -10.92
C LEU A 494 -22.22 2.48 -11.66
N GLU A 495 -22.38 1.24 -11.19
CA GLU A 495 -23.23 0.20 -11.80
C GLU A 495 -24.29 -0.37 -10.84
N ALA A 496 -24.41 0.18 -9.64
CA ALA A 496 -25.42 -0.23 -8.65
C ALA A 496 -26.85 0.01 -9.14
N MET A 497 -27.08 1.09 -9.88
CA MET A 497 -28.41 1.51 -10.38
C MET A 497 -29.44 1.67 -9.26
N SER A 498 -28.98 2.05 -8.09
CA SER A 498 -29.78 2.16 -6.86
C SER A 498 -30.04 3.60 -6.43
N GLY A 499 -29.29 4.55 -6.98
CA GLY A 499 -29.36 5.98 -6.67
C GLY A 499 -29.44 6.84 -7.93
N MET A 500 -29.07 8.10 -7.75
CA MET A 500 -29.11 9.12 -8.79
C MET A 500 -27.71 9.49 -9.32
N GLU A 501 -26.69 8.77 -8.88
CA GLU A 501 -25.31 8.99 -9.27
C GLU A 501 -25.10 8.68 -10.77
N ASN A 502 -24.00 9.21 -11.29
CA ASN A 502 -23.56 8.90 -12.64
C ASN A 502 -23.31 7.40 -12.81
N GLN A 503 -23.58 6.92 -14.00
CA GLN A 503 -23.50 5.50 -14.32
C GLN A 503 -22.56 5.26 -15.50
N THR A 504 -21.93 4.08 -15.55
CA THR A 504 -21.22 3.62 -16.73
C THR A 504 -22.17 3.27 -17.85
N LYS A 505 -21.66 3.25 -19.10
CA LYS A 505 -22.46 2.77 -20.25
C LYS A 505 -22.88 1.30 -20.13
N ALA A 506 -22.21 0.51 -19.29
CA ALA A 506 -22.52 -0.90 -19.06
C ALA A 506 -23.97 -1.09 -18.59
N VAL A 507 -24.53 -0.13 -17.82
CA VAL A 507 -25.92 -0.19 -17.33
C VAL A 507 -26.96 -0.25 -18.45
N MET A 508 -26.60 0.06 -19.69
CA MET A 508 -27.49 -0.12 -20.85
C MET A 508 -27.82 -1.59 -21.09
N ASN A 509 -26.98 -2.52 -20.63
CA ASN A 509 -27.16 -3.97 -20.73
C ASN A 509 -28.00 -4.57 -19.58
N ARG A 510 -28.64 -3.73 -18.77
CA ARG A 510 -29.49 -4.19 -17.67
C ARG A 510 -30.73 -4.91 -18.18
N TRP A 511 -31.24 -5.75 -17.34
CA TRP A 511 -32.55 -6.39 -17.57
C TRP A 511 -33.68 -5.34 -17.61
N ARG A 512 -34.62 -5.47 -18.55
CA ARG A 512 -35.72 -4.50 -18.77
C ARG A 512 -37.08 -5.16 -18.93
N MET A 513 -37.14 -6.41 -19.38
CA MET A 513 -38.41 -7.10 -19.63
C MET A 513 -38.28 -8.60 -19.38
N ASP A 514 -39.39 -9.22 -19.05
CA ASP A 514 -39.47 -10.64 -18.81
C ASP A 514 -38.98 -11.46 -20.02
N GLY A 515 -38.22 -12.52 -19.77
CA GLY A 515 -37.59 -13.33 -20.79
C GLY A 515 -36.27 -12.76 -21.37
N GLN A 516 -35.83 -11.58 -20.95
CA GLN A 516 -34.58 -11.02 -21.41
C GLN A 516 -33.38 -11.64 -20.69
N ALA A 517 -32.47 -12.26 -21.43
CA ALA A 517 -31.15 -12.61 -20.89
C ALA A 517 -30.31 -11.33 -20.70
N ALA A 518 -29.89 -11.05 -19.48
CA ALA A 518 -29.09 -9.89 -19.14
C ALA A 518 -27.97 -10.26 -18.17
N SER A 519 -26.84 -9.56 -18.28
CA SER A 519 -25.70 -9.69 -17.34
C SER A 519 -25.78 -8.75 -16.14
N MET A 520 -26.71 -7.81 -16.17
CA MET A 520 -26.92 -6.83 -15.11
C MET A 520 -28.38 -6.82 -14.64
N PRO A 521 -28.63 -6.64 -13.35
CA PRO A 521 -29.99 -6.65 -12.81
C PRO A 521 -30.79 -5.45 -13.29
N LYS A 522 -32.09 -5.44 -13.02
CA LYS A 522 -32.96 -4.30 -13.21
C LYS A 522 -32.51 -3.11 -12.36
N ALA A 523 -32.73 -1.90 -12.84
CA ALA A 523 -32.52 -0.69 -12.07
C ALA A 523 -33.66 -0.51 -11.06
N THR A 524 -33.32 -0.35 -9.78
CA THR A 524 -34.32 -0.19 -8.71
C THR A 524 -33.81 0.80 -7.68
N TYR A 525 -34.55 1.89 -7.51
CA TYR A 525 -34.20 2.91 -6.53
C TYR A 525 -34.18 2.36 -5.10
N GLY A 526 -33.13 2.69 -4.35
CA GLY A 526 -32.92 2.20 -2.98
C GLY A 526 -32.51 0.75 -2.87
N ASP A 527 -32.42 -0.01 -3.97
CA ASP A 527 -32.01 -1.42 -4.06
C ASP A 527 -32.54 -2.34 -2.96
N PRO A 528 -33.87 -2.47 -2.79
CA PRO A 528 -34.47 -3.24 -1.72
C PRO A 528 -34.11 -4.73 -1.77
N MET A 529 -33.78 -5.24 -2.96
CA MET A 529 -33.35 -6.62 -3.17
C MET A 529 -31.85 -6.81 -2.96
N GLN A 530 -31.12 -5.71 -2.71
CA GLN A 530 -29.67 -5.69 -2.52
C GLN A 530 -28.91 -6.32 -3.70
N ASN A 531 -29.35 -6.03 -4.93
CA ASN A 531 -28.73 -6.49 -6.17
C ASN A 531 -27.27 -6.01 -6.32
N SER A 532 -26.93 -4.89 -5.70
CA SER A 532 -25.62 -4.27 -5.71
C SER A 532 -24.72 -4.68 -4.53
N ARG A 533 -25.18 -5.60 -3.65
CA ARG A 533 -24.37 -6.03 -2.49
C ARG A 533 -23.00 -6.55 -2.91
N PHE A 534 -22.04 -6.52 -1.97
CA PHE A 534 -20.68 -7.01 -2.19
C PHE A 534 -20.67 -8.48 -2.61
N SER A 535 -20.26 -8.75 -3.83
CA SER A 535 -20.28 -10.06 -4.48
C SER A 535 -19.16 -10.21 -5.49
N ASP A 536 -18.97 -11.41 -6.01
CA ASP A 536 -18.00 -11.72 -7.07
C ASP A 536 -18.20 -10.91 -8.36
N ARG A 537 -19.37 -10.30 -8.56
CA ARG A 537 -19.64 -9.36 -9.65
C ARG A 537 -18.67 -8.16 -9.64
N TRP A 538 -18.18 -7.76 -8.49
CA TRP A 538 -17.33 -6.60 -8.28
C TRP A 538 -15.86 -6.95 -8.09
N ILE A 539 -15.56 -8.26 -8.10
CA ILE A 539 -14.19 -8.79 -8.05
C ILE A 539 -13.71 -9.00 -9.47
N GLU A 540 -12.56 -8.47 -9.79
CA GLU A 540 -11.97 -8.51 -11.13
C GLU A 540 -10.55 -9.05 -11.08
N ASP A 541 -10.13 -9.71 -12.19
CA ASP A 541 -8.73 -10.10 -12.38
C ASP A 541 -7.85 -8.83 -12.44
N GLY A 542 -6.99 -8.70 -11.45
CA GLY A 542 -6.02 -7.62 -11.31
C GLY A 542 -4.68 -7.88 -12.00
N SER A 543 -4.57 -8.94 -12.80
CA SER A 543 -3.34 -9.26 -13.51
C SER A 543 -2.97 -8.18 -14.50
N PHE A 544 -1.67 -7.84 -14.56
CA PHE A 544 -1.18 -6.79 -15.46
C PHE A 544 0.28 -6.99 -15.88
N LEU A 545 0.64 -6.36 -16.98
CA LEU A 545 1.99 -6.01 -17.40
C LEU A 545 2.05 -4.50 -17.60
N LYS A 546 2.96 -3.81 -16.89
CA LYS A 546 3.10 -2.35 -16.94
C LYS A 546 4.47 -1.92 -17.42
N PHE A 547 4.50 -1.04 -18.42
CA PHE A 547 5.71 -0.37 -18.86
C PHE A 547 5.98 0.84 -17.96
N LYS A 548 6.78 0.59 -16.92
CA LYS A 548 7.02 1.55 -15.83
C LYS A 548 7.92 2.71 -16.22
N ASN A 549 9.03 2.42 -16.91
CA ASN A 549 10.05 3.42 -17.18
C ASN A 549 10.77 3.16 -18.49
N LEU A 550 10.97 4.21 -19.27
CA LEU A 550 11.85 4.26 -20.44
C LEU A 550 12.81 5.44 -20.28
N THR A 551 14.10 5.16 -20.29
CA THR A 551 15.14 6.19 -20.22
C THR A 551 16.03 6.12 -21.44
N LEU A 552 16.19 7.24 -22.13
CA LEU A 552 17.19 7.43 -23.18
C LEU A 552 18.21 8.47 -22.71
N ALA A 553 19.46 8.08 -22.60
CA ALA A 553 20.56 8.95 -22.20
C ALA A 553 21.64 9.02 -23.28
N TYR A 554 22.28 10.18 -23.41
CA TYR A 554 23.38 10.42 -24.31
C TYR A 554 24.56 11.05 -23.54
N ASP A 555 25.69 10.36 -23.53
CA ASP A 555 26.95 10.83 -22.95
C ASP A 555 27.67 11.66 -23.99
N VAL A 556 27.72 12.98 -23.77
CA VAL A 556 28.39 13.90 -24.68
C VAL A 556 29.92 13.73 -24.56
N PRO A 557 30.62 13.42 -25.66
CA PRO A 557 32.07 13.20 -25.60
C PRO A 557 32.84 14.51 -25.40
N ILE A 558 33.09 14.88 -24.15
CA ILE A 558 33.89 16.07 -23.80
C ILE A 558 35.35 15.64 -23.72
N LYS A 559 36.21 16.33 -24.48
CA LYS A 559 37.62 15.97 -24.57
C LYS A 559 38.54 16.84 -23.69
N LYS A 560 38.14 18.06 -23.32
CA LYS A 560 38.95 19.03 -22.52
C LYS A 560 38.04 20.06 -21.85
N GLY A 561 38.38 20.50 -20.63
CA GLY A 561 37.72 21.60 -19.92
C GLY A 561 37.52 21.33 -18.43
N ILE A 562 36.91 22.27 -17.74
CA ILE A 562 36.49 22.15 -16.32
C ILE A 562 35.38 21.10 -16.17
N VAL A 563 34.56 20.95 -17.22
CA VAL A 563 33.50 19.93 -17.27
C VAL A 563 34.12 18.60 -17.68
N THR A 564 34.10 17.62 -16.79
CA THR A 564 34.65 16.28 -16.99
C THR A 564 33.65 15.29 -17.59
N GLY A 565 32.34 15.60 -17.53
CA GLY A 565 31.26 14.78 -18.09
C GLY A 565 29.99 15.58 -18.27
N LEU A 566 29.28 15.32 -19.35
CA LEU A 566 27.91 15.82 -19.59
C LEU A 566 27.05 14.68 -20.13
N GLN A 567 25.97 14.39 -19.44
CA GLN A 567 24.94 13.45 -19.91
C GLN A 567 23.62 14.18 -20.04
N VAL A 568 22.99 14.04 -21.19
CA VAL A 568 21.62 14.49 -21.44
C VAL A 568 20.73 13.26 -21.42
N TYR A 569 19.61 13.30 -20.70
CA TYR A 569 18.69 12.16 -20.66
C TYR A 569 17.24 12.60 -20.71
N ALA A 570 16.42 11.76 -21.31
CA ALA A 570 14.97 11.87 -21.32
C ALA A 570 14.36 10.61 -20.66
N VAL A 571 13.33 10.82 -19.86
CA VAL A 571 12.64 9.74 -19.15
C VAL A 571 11.15 9.86 -19.41
N ALA A 572 10.53 8.71 -19.61
CA ALA A 572 9.09 8.56 -19.70
C ALA A 572 8.63 7.47 -18.71
N GLU A 573 7.66 7.80 -17.86
CA GLU A 573 7.15 6.92 -16.82
C GLU A 573 5.69 6.57 -17.02
N ASN A 574 5.29 5.37 -16.58
CA ASN A 574 3.92 4.85 -16.63
C ASN A 574 3.32 4.91 -18.06
N LEU A 575 4.09 4.46 -19.05
CA LEU A 575 3.74 4.62 -20.47
C LEU A 575 2.48 3.89 -20.87
N CYS A 576 2.35 2.62 -20.48
CA CYS A 576 1.15 1.82 -20.73
C CYS A 576 1.03 0.65 -19.75
N THR A 577 -0.21 0.19 -19.60
CA THR A 577 -0.57 -0.98 -18.80
C THR A 577 -1.44 -1.90 -19.65
N TRP A 578 -1.07 -3.17 -19.74
CA TRP A 578 -1.86 -4.23 -20.36
C TRP A 578 -2.52 -5.04 -19.25
N THR A 579 -3.85 -5.03 -19.21
CA THR A 579 -4.64 -5.67 -18.17
C THR A 579 -6.06 -5.94 -18.65
N ALA A 580 -6.74 -6.91 -18.04
CA ALA A 580 -8.17 -7.15 -18.19
C ALA A 580 -9.02 -6.37 -17.18
N TYR A 581 -8.38 -5.73 -16.19
CA TYR A 581 -9.03 -4.92 -15.17
C TYR A 581 -9.77 -3.73 -15.80
N LYS A 582 -10.99 -3.48 -15.36
CA LYS A 582 -11.87 -2.44 -15.92
C LYS A 582 -11.75 -1.08 -15.26
N GLY A 583 -11.05 -0.99 -14.13
CA GLY A 583 -10.71 0.28 -13.49
C GLY A 583 -9.56 1.01 -14.16
N TYR A 584 -9.10 2.10 -13.58
CA TYR A 584 -8.05 2.94 -14.16
C TYR A 584 -6.65 2.33 -14.07
N ASP A 585 -6.28 1.75 -12.95
CA ASP A 585 -4.93 1.22 -12.70
C ASP A 585 -4.99 -0.02 -11.78
N PRO A 586 -4.57 -1.20 -12.25
CA PRO A 586 -4.59 -2.42 -11.43
C PRO A 586 -3.57 -2.42 -10.28
N GLU A 587 -2.61 -1.48 -10.25
CA GLU A 587 -1.72 -1.28 -9.10
C GLU A 587 -2.35 -0.40 -8.02
N SER A 588 -3.50 0.22 -8.28
CA SER A 588 -4.18 1.10 -7.32
C SER A 588 -4.79 0.30 -6.18
N SER A 589 -4.57 0.80 -4.97
CA SER A 589 -5.22 0.30 -3.76
C SER A 589 -5.41 1.47 -2.79
N ILE A 590 -6.53 1.52 -2.10
CA ILE A 590 -6.82 2.56 -1.10
C ILE A 590 -5.80 2.60 0.04
N SER A 591 -5.09 1.51 0.26
CA SER A 591 -4.12 1.36 1.33
C SER A 591 -3.08 0.29 1.01
N THR A 592 -1.94 0.39 1.66
CA THR A 592 -0.89 -0.64 1.66
C THR A 592 -1.07 -1.67 2.77
N SER A 593 -2.08 -1.52 3.63
CA SER A 593 -2.39 -2.49 4.67
C SER A 593 -2.86 -3.82 4.06
N PRO A 594 -2.39 -4.96 4.55
CA PRO A 594 -2.85 -6.26 4.08
C PRO A 594 -4.37 -6.50 4.23
N LEU A 595 -5.05 -5.75 5.11
CA LEU A 595 -6.50 -5.84 5.32
C LEU A 595 -7.32 -4.98 4.36
N SER A 596 -6.67 -4.15 3.53
CA SER A 596 -7.34 -3.27 2.55
C SER A 596 -6.60 -3.22 1.21
N TYR A 597 -5.67 -4.14 1.01
CA TYR A 597 -4.96 -4.29 -0.26
C TYR A 597 -5.89 -4.85 -1.34
N GLY A 598 -5.69 -4.40 -2.59
CA GLY A 598 -6.51 -4.84 -3.72
C GLY A 598 -7.91 -4.22 -3.77
N ILE A 599 -8.15 -3.09 -3.09
CA ILE A 599 -9.43 -2.37 -3.14
C ILE A 599 -9.22 -1.06 -3.91
N ASP A 600 -9.94 -0.89 -5.01
CA ASP A 600 -9.98 0.36 -5.79
C ASP A 600 -11.26 1.14 -5.48
N SER A 601 -11.12 2.24 -4.75
CA SER A 601 -12.22 3.15 -4.42
C SER A 601 -11.89 4.55 -4.91
N PHE A 602 -12.26 4.85 -6.16
CA PHE A 602 -12.03 6.14 -6.81
C PHE A 602 -10.56 6.58 -6.78
N THR A 603 -9.64 5.62 -6.81
CA THR A 603 -8.20 5.88 -6.71
C THR A 603 -7.72 6.55 -7.99
N THR A 604 -7.04 7.69 -7.85
CA THR A 604 -6.47 8.39 -9.00
C THR A 604 -5.37 7.56 -9.66
N PRO A 605 -5.42 7.33 -10.98
CA PRO A 605 -4.39 6.56 -11.68
C PRO A 605 -3.05 7.28 -11.65
N GLN A 606 -1.97 6.53 -11.72
CA GLN A 606 -0.63 7.11 -11.82
C GLN A 606 -0.48 7.88 -13.14
N ALA A 607 -0.02 9.12 -13.05
CA ALA A 607 0.20 9.96 -14.22
C ALA A 607 1.33 9.42 -15.11
N ARG A 608 1.17 9.60 -16.43
CA ARG A 608 2.29 9.50 -17.36
C ARG A 608 3.15 10.73 -17.19
N THR A 609 4.44 10.52 -16.92
CA THR A 609 5.37 11.61 -16.67
C THR A 609 6.49 11.61 -17.70
N PHE A 610 6.84 12.77 -18.21
CA PHE A 610 7.94 12.96 -19.15
C PHE A 610 8.84 14.07 -18.61
N TYR A 611 10.13 13.79 -18.53
CA TYR A 611 11.10 14.81 -18.14
C TYR A 611 12.42 14.67 -18.88
N ILE A 612 13.13 15.79 -19.00
CA ILE A 612 14.45 15.87 -19.58
C ILE A 612 15.39 16.39 -18.49
N GLY A 613 16.55 15.78 -18.37
CA GLY A 613 17.54 16.13 -17.38
C GLY A 613 18.95 16.24 -17.95
N LEU A 614 19.77 16.97 -17.21
CA LEU A 614 21.20 17.14 -17.47
C LEU A 614 21.98 16.68 -16.24
N LYS A 615 23.02 15.88 -16.46
CA LYS A 615 23.99 15.53 -15.43
C LYS A 615 25.36 16.05 -15.82
N LEU A 616 25.89 16.92 -14.97
CA LEU A 616 27.15 17.59 -15.19
C LEU A 616 28.20 17.08 -14.20
N GLY A 617 29.33 16.62 -14.70
CA GLY A 617 30.52 16.31 -13.92
C GLY A 617 31.52 17.47 -14.02
N LEU A 618 32.02 17.95 -12.88
CA LEU A 618 33.00 19.00 -12.75
C LEU A 618 34.36 18.43 -12.30
#